data_f4aeb5d36e05a99e0a3798e1aa0cd00b
#
_entry.id   f4aeb5d36e05a99e0a3798e1aa0cd00b
#
_cell.length_a   1.000
_cell.length_b   1.000
_cell.length_c   1.000
_cell.angle_alpha   90.00
_cell.angle_beta   90.00
_cell.angle_gamma   90.00
#
_symmetry.space_group_name_H-M   'P 1'
#
loop_
_entity.id
_entity.type
_entity.pdbx_description
1 polymer ?
#
loop_
_entity_poly.entity_id
_entity_poly.type
_entity_poly.pdbx_seq_one_letter_code
_entity_poly.pdbx_strand_id
1 'polypeptide(L)'
;MEGNGYQVTWTFGHLCTLKEPHDYTPYWKSWTLADLPMMPAPFGIKLIDNQGYTKQFNTIQRLMQAADMIINCGDAGQEGELIQRWVMQKAQPHCPVQRLWINSMTDEAIREGFANLKPQEEYHSLYEAGLCRAIGDWLLGMNATRLYTLKYRQMPKQVLSIGRVQTPTLAMIVNRQLEIQNFTPEQYWVLATVYRDTLFTLKQSEKEEEEEATTDSKGRRTSEEEVRKDFEKIKDKDFEVTNVAQKNGTEAPPRLFDLTSLQVECNKKYSFSAEETLRYIQSLYEKKFTTYPRVDTTFLSDDIYPKCPTILQGLTPYASLIQPLMGTKLKKSKKVFDSSKVTDHHAIIPTGMNPSNGDLSLNEKKVFDLIARRFIAVFYPDCKFSTTTVLGKVETDEENGKKGKLEFKATGKQILEQGWRDVFAWGHAAKESSNDEEGKKEDEEKVLPNFTKGERGPHTPSLTEKWTQPPKPYTEASLLRAMETAGKTVNDDELRDALKENGIGRPSTRAAIIETLFKRNYIRKERKSIFATETGIDLIGIIHEELLKSAELTGQWEKKLREIEHHQYDAKQFVNELKQMVWQIVQEVRSDTSNRRVTAVPMPEAPKAKTKRTKSEAVKVGSINSTYEDNEK
;
A
#
# COMPACT_ATOMS: atom_id res chain seq x y z
N MET A 1 2.09 -20.50 29.13
CA MET A 1 2.27 -21.87 28.59
C MET A 1 3.66 -22.41 28.85
N GLU A 2 4.69 -21.60 28.85
CA GLU A 2 6.04 -22.07 29.21
C GLU A 2 6.06 -22.60 30.64
N GLY A 3 6.68 -23.74 30.87
CA GLY A 3 6.51 -24.53 32.09
C GLY A 3 5.47 -25.66 31.91
N ASN A 4 5.17 -26.44 32.90
CA ASN A 4 4.22 -27.55 32.86
C ASN A 4 4.43 -28.54 31.69
N GLY A 5 5.68 -28.81 31.32
CA GLY A 5 6.03 -29.65 30.17
C GLY A 5 6.15 -28.95 28.82
N TYR A 6 5.80 -27.67 28.71
CA TYR A 6 5.95 -26.89 27.48
C TYR A 6 7.24 -26.08 27.50
N GLN A 7 7.93 -26.08 26.36
CA GLN A 7 9.04 -25.17 26.04
C GLN A 7 8.65 -24.35 24.80
N VAL A 8 8.86 -23.01 24.85
CA VAL A 8 8.50 -22.11 23.79
C VAL A 8 9.76 -21.61 23.07
N THR A 9 9.77 -21.73 21.77
CA THR A 9 10.80 -21.14 20.90
C THR A 9 10.15 -20.45 19.71
N TRP A 10 10.92 -19.67 18.96
CA TRP A 10 10.38 -18.85 17.89
C TRP A 10 11.36 -18.70 16.72
N THR A 11 10.85 -18.25 15.59
CA THR A 11 11.62 -17.80 14.42
C THR A 11 11.59 -16.27 14.32
N PHE A 12 12.56 -15.68 13.63
CA PHE A 12 12.59 -14.22 13.34
C PHE A 12 11.98 -13.89 11.95
N GLY A 13 11.02 -14.66 11.49
CA GLY A 13 10.62 -14.82 10.11
C GLY A 13 11.37 -16.00 9.50
N HIS A 14 11.74 -15.94 8.23
CA HIS A 14 12.48 -17.03 7.59
C HIS A 14 13.87 -17.23 8.19
N LEU A 15 14.14 -18.41 8.72
CA LEU A 15 15.50 -18.90 9.04
C LEU A 15 16.08 -19.70 7.88
N CYS A 16 15.22 -20.24 7.02
CA CYS A 16 15.59 -21.00 5.83
C CYS A 16 15.17 -20.24 4.55
N THR A 17 15.86 -20.53 3.46
CA THR A 17 15.56 -20.04 2.10
C THR A 17 15.78 -21.17 1.11
N LEU A 18 15.25 -21.03 -0.11
CA LEU A 18 15.63 -21.91 -1.22
C LEU A 18 17.13 -21.78 -1.47
N LYS A 19 17.75 -22.89 -1.89
CA LYS A 19 19.14 -22.90 -2.32
C LYS A 19 19.37 -21.92 -3.47
N GLU A 20 20.52 -21.26 -3.46
CA GLU A 20 20.95 -20.44 -4.58
C GLU A 20 21.48 -21.30 -5.73
N PRO A 21 21.59 -20.78 -6.96
CA PRO A 21 22.05 -21.54 -8.10
C PRO A 21 23.36 -22.31 -7.87
N HIS A 22 24.33 -21.67 -7.22
CA HIS A 22 25.65 -22.30 -6.95
C HIS A 22 25.63 -23.39 -5.86
N ASP A 23 24.54 -23.48 -5.06
CA ASP A 23 24.35 -24.57 -4.08
C ASP A 23 23.91 -25.88 -4.77
N TYR A 24 23.42 -25.82 -6.03
CA TYR A 24 23.06 -27.00 -6.82
C TYR A 24 24.22 -27.49 -7.64
N THR A 25 24.97 -26.58 -8.28
CA THR A 25 26.16 -26.90 -9.06
C THR A 25 27.11 -25.72 -9.13
N PRO A 26 28.44 -25.92 -9.00
CA PRO A 26 29.42 -24.85 -9.11
C PRO A 26 29.37 -24.09 -10.45
N TYR A 27 28.92 -24.73 -11.53
CA TYR A 27 28.77 -24.10 -12.85
C TYR A 27 27.81 -22.91 -12.81
N TRP A 28 26.75 -22.98 -12.02
CA TRP A 28 25.79 -21.90 -11.90
C TRP A 28 26.27 -20.72 -11.03
N LYS A 29 27.50 -20.76 -10.53
CA LYS A 29 28.14 -19.61 -9.85
C LYS A 29 28.42 -18.49 -10.84
N SER A 30 28.94 -18.83 -12.01
CA SER A 30 29.18 -17.90 -13.12
C SER A 30 27.89 -17.66 -13.90
N TRP A 31 27.72 -16.46 -14.39
CA TRP A 31 26.56 -16.13 -15.20
C TRP A 31 26.91 -16.34 -16.68
N THR A 32 26.33 -17.33 -17.30
CA THR A 32 26.48 -17.62 -18.73
C THR A 32 25.10 -17.85 -19.36
N LEU A 33 24.95 -17.48 -20.64
CA LEU A 33 23.70 -17.76 -21.37
C LEU A 33 23.54 -19.28 -21.62
N ALA A 34 24.64 -20.04 -21.66
CA ALA A 34 24.60 -21.48 -21.90
C ALA A 34 23.90 -22.25 -20.79
N ASP A 35 24.04 -21.79 -19.55
CA ASP A 35 23.47 -22.43 -18.35
C ASP A 35 21.98 -22.13 -18.12
N LEU A 36 21.38 -21.28 -18.96
CA LEU A 36 19.95 -20.91 -18.81
C LEU A 36 19.07 -21.79 -19.72
N PRO A 37 17.89 -22.22 -19.29
CA PRO A 37 17.32 -21.94 -17.97
C PRO A 37 17.86 -22.88 -16.88
N MET A 38 18.07 -22.34 -15.67
CA MET A 38 18.39 -23.12 -14.48
C MET A 38 17.09 -23.70 -13.89
N MET A 39 16.99 -25.03 -13.84
CA MET A 39 15.78 -25.72 -13.36
C MET A 39 16.16 -26.83 -12.37
N PRO A 40 16.33 -26.51 -11.08
CA PRO A 40 16.65 -27.53 -10.08
C PRO A 40 15.58 -28.62 -9.99
N ALA A 41 16.02 -29.84 -9.74
CA ALA A 41 15.16 -31.00 -9.51
C ALA A 41 15.83 -31.97 -8.51
N PRO A 42 15.41 -32.03 -7.27
CA PRO A 42 14.38 -31.20 -6.59
C PRO A 42 14.91 -29.82 -6.16
N PHE A 43 13.98 -28.92 -5.80
CA PHE A 43 14.34 -27.71 -5.08
C PHE A 43 14.73 -28.04 -3.65
N GLY A 44 15.84 -27.47 -3.19
CA GLY A 44 16.34 -27.65 -1.83
C GLY A 44 16.30 -26.36 -1.02
N ILE A 45 16.38 -26.52 0.28
CA ILE A 45 16.44 -25.41 1.25
C ILE A 45 17.80 -25.36 1.95
N LYS A 46 18.21 -24.16 2.37
CA LYS A 46 19.37 -23.91 3.22
C LYS A 46 19.05 -22.92 4.33
N LEU A 47 19.84 -22.91 5.38
CA LEU A 47 19.79 -21.82 6.37
C LEU A 47 20.28 -20.53 5.72
N ILE A 48 19.68 -19.43 6.08
CA ILE A 48 20.16 -18.10 5.70
C ILE A 48 21.48 -17.86 6.41
N ASP A 49 22.50 -17.42 5.67
CA ASP A 49 23.85 -17.17 6.20
C ASP A 49 23.84 -15.95 7.13
N ASN A 50 23.56 -16.21 8.41
CA ASN A 50 23.53 -15.24 9.49
C ASN A 50 23.78 -15.97 10.83
N GLN A 51 24.78 -15.50 11.58
CA GLN A 51 25.15 -16.12 12.87
C GLN A 51 23.99 -16.16 13.87
N GLY A 52 23.17 -15.11 13.95
CA GLY A 52 22.00 -15.07 14.83
C GLY A 52 20.94 -16.10 14.43
N TYR A 53 20.71 -16.28 13.12
CA TYR A 53 19.78 -17.27 12.59
C TYR A 53 20.27 -18.69 12.83
N THR A 54 21.56 -18.95 12.62
CA THR A 54 22.18 -20.24 12.90
C THR A 54 22.09 -20.59 14.39
N LYS A 55 22.38 -19.64 15.29
CA LYS A 55 22.23 -19.84 16.74
C LYS A 55 20.80 -20.18 17.14
N GLN A 56 19.83 -19.44 16.60
CA GLN A 56 18.42 -19.68 16.88
C GLN A 56 17.95 -21.03 16.31
N PHE A 57 18.33 -21.36 15.09
CA PHE A 57 18.03 -22.65 14.48
C PHE A 57 18.58 -23.82 15.33
N ASN A 58 19.82 -23.75 15.78
CA ASN A 58 20.42 -24.78 16.62
C ASN A 58 19.66 -24.95 17.95
N THR A 59 19.15 -23.86 18.53
CA THR A 59 18.28 -23.91 19.71
C THR A 59 16.97 -24.64 19.39
N ILE A 60 16.32 -24.28 18.29
CA ILE A 60 15.07 -24.91 17.85
C ILE A 60 15.29 -26.40 17.56
N GLN A 61 16.33 -26.76 16.81
CA GLN A 61 16.65 -28.14 16.47
C GLN A 61 16.86 -28.99 17.72
N ARG A 62 17.64 -28.50 18.67
CA ARG A 62 17.87 -29.22 19.96
C ARG A 62 16.56 -29.44 20.73
N LEU A 63 15.67 -28.45 20.78
CA LEU A 63 14.39 -28.57 21.45
C LEU A 63 13.46 -29.55 20.73
N MET A 64 13.41 -29.49 19.38
CA MET A 64 12.59 -30.38 18.55
C MET A 64 13.03 -31.84 18.65
N GLN A 65 14.35 -32.09 18.75
CA GLN A 65 14.91 -33.46 18.92
C GLN A 65 14.63 -34.07 20.28
N ALA A 66 14.41 -33.25 21.31
CA ALA A 66 14.09 -33.67 22.67
C ALA A 66 12.59 -33.68 22.98
N ALA A 67 11.75 -33.26 22.07
CA ALA A 67 10.31 -33.11 22.26
C ALA A 67 9.56 -34.43 21.99
N ASP A 68 8.55 -34.74 22.84
CA ASP A 68 7.59 -35.81 22.57
C ASP A 68 6.51 -35.42 21.57
N MET A 69 6.25 -34.12 21.44
CA MET A 69 5.30 -33.52 20.49
C MET A 69 5.70 -32.08 20.18
N ILE A 70 5.51 -31.65 18.95
CA ILE A 70 5.70 -30.27 18.51
C ILE A 70 4.33 -29.64 18.24
N ILE A 71 4.14 -28.41 18.70
CA ILE A 71 2.98 -27.59 18.36
C ILE A 71 3.46 -26.46 17.47
N ASN A 72 3.07 -26.51 16.19
CA ASN A 72 3.36 -25.47 15.23
C ASN A 72 2.39 -24.29 15.45
N CYS A 73 2.94 -23.19 15.97
CA CYS A 73 2.22 -21.95 16.27
C CYS A 73 2.55 -20.81 15.27
N GLY A 74 2.97 -21.14 14.05
CA GLY A 74 3.20 -20.14 13.00
C GLY A 74 1.93 -19.39 12.65
N ASP A 75 2.08 -18.22 12.01
CA ASP A 75 0.95 -17.41 11.56
C ASP A 75 -0.04 -18.22 10.72
N ALA A 76 -1.33 -17.88 10.81
CA ALA A 76 -2.42 -18.61 10.16
C ALA A 76 -2.50 -18.26 8.66
N GLY A 77 -1.48 -18.63 7.88
CA GLY A 77 -1.40 -18.34 6.45
C GLY A 77 -0.28 -19.10 5.74
N GLN A 78 -0.24 -18.99 4.40
CA GLN A 78 0.73 -19.67 3.55
C GLN A 78 2.18 -19.40 3.96
N GLU A 79 2.50 -18.15 4.31
CA GLU A 79 3.86 -17.74 4.68
C GLU A 79 4.28 -18.31 6.04
N GLY A 80 3.39 -18.22 7.05
CA GLY A 80 3.64 -18.80 8.35
C GLY A 80 3.84 -20.31 8.29
N GLU A 81 3.02 -21.00 7.48
CA GLU A 81 3.16 -22.44 7.25
C GLU A 81 4.49 -22.78 6.57
N LEU A 82 4.88 -22.02 5.54
CA LEU A 82 6.14 -22.22 4.82
C LEU A 82 7.36 -22.05 5.74
N ILE A 83 7.39 -20.97 6.55
CA ILE A 83 8.47 -20.67 7.49
C ILE A 83 8.67 -21.86 8.45
N GLN A 84 7.59 -22.30 9.07
CA GLN A 84 7.68 -23.35 10.10
C GLN A 84 8.02 -24.72 9.51
N ARG A 85 7.42 -25.08 8.36
CA ARG A 85 7.70 -26.37 7.68
C ARG A 85 9.14 -26.46 7.22
N TRP A 86 9.74 -25.38 6.71
CA TRP A 86 11.14 -25.39 6.29
C TRP A 86 12.08 -25.57 7.49
N VAL A 87 11.77 -24.96 8.63
CA VAL A 87 12.55 -25.14 9.86
C VAL A 87 12.44 -26.58 10.35
N MET A 88 11.24 -27.17 10.40
CA MET A 88 11.03 -28.56 10.77
C MET A 88 11.71 -29.53 9.80
N GLN A 89 11.58 -29.31 8.49
CA GLN A 89 12.24 -30.10 7.47
C GLN A 89 13.77 -30.10 7.65
N LYS A 90 14.34 -28.97 8.05
CA LYS A 90 15.78 -28.83 8.30
C LYS A 90 16.21 -29.43 9.64
N ALA A 91 15.37 -29.31 10.67
CA ALA A 91 15.62 -29.82 12.01
C ALA A 91 15.40 -31.35 12.13
N GLN A 92 14.55 -31.94 11.26
CA GLN A 92 14.23 -33.38 11.21
C GLN A 92 13.73 -33.95 12.55
N PRO A 93 12.63 -33.44 13.13
CA PRO A 93 12.06 -34.01 14.35
C PRO A 93 11.53 -35.42 14.13
N HIS A 94 11.48 -36.21 15.17
CA HIS A 94 10.99 -37.61 15.16
C HIS A 94 9.63 -37.79 15.85
N CYS A 95 9.08 -36.72 16.44
CA CYS A 95 7.82 -36.73 17.15
C CYS A 95 6.66 -36.19 16.27
N PRO A 96 5.39 -36.46 16.63
CA PRO A 96 4.22 -35.93 15.96
C PRO A 96 4.16 -34.40 16.05
N VAL A 97 3.57 -33.78 15.04
CA VAL A 97 3.40 -32.33 14.97
C VAL A 97 1.91 -32.00 14.92
N GLN A 98 1.48 -31.14 15.83
CA GLN A 98 0.13 -30.56 15.86
C GLN A 98 0.16 -29.09 15.42
N ARG A 99 -0.92 -28.60 14.89
CA ARG A 99 -1.07 -27.22 14.41
C ARG A 99 -2.02 -26.43 15.30
N LEU A 100 -1.52 -25.35 15.89
CA LEU A 100 -2.33 -24.30 16.50
C LEU A 100 -2.74 -23.29 15.44
N TRP A 101 -4.03 -23.20 15.13
CA TRP A 101 -4.56 -22.27 14.14
C TRP A 101 -5.38 -21.18 14.81
N ILE A 102 -4.81 -19.99 14.93
CA ILE A 102 -5.45 -18.81 15.54
C ILE A 102 -5.10 -17.56 14.75
N ASN A 103 -6.04 -16.63 14.66
CA ASN A 103 -5.87 -15.31 14.05
C ASN A 103 -6.01 -14.16 15.06
N SER A 104 -6.04 -14.49 16.34
CA SER A 104 -6.05 -13.55 17.45
C SER A 104 -5.10 -14.02 18.54
N MET A 105 -4.42 -13.07 19.20
CA MET A 105 -3.46 -13.33 20.29
C MET A 105 -4.07 -13.05 21.66
N THR A 106 -5.39 -13.13 21.80
CA THR A 106 -6.05 -13.02 23.10
C THR A 106 -5.86 -14.31 23.91
N ASP A 107 -5.86 -14.22 25.23
CA ASP A 107 -5.73 -15.39 26.10
C ASP A 107 -6.82 -16.43 25.82
N GLU A 108 -8.03 -15.95 25.52
CA GLU A 108 -9.18 -16.80 25.18
C GLU A 108 -8.93 -17.54 23.87
N ALA A 109 -8.53 -16.83 22.80
CA ALA A 109 -8.25 -17.42 21.49
C ALA A 109 -7.10 -18.43 21.57
N ILE A 110 -6.04 -18.12 22.34
CA ILE A 110 -4.92 -19.03 22.57
C ILE A 110 -5.40 -20.31 23.29
N ARG A 111 -6.18 -20.19 24.36
CA ARG A 111 -6.70 -21.34 25.12
C ARG A 111 -7.62 -22.21 24.28
N GLU A 112 -8.53 -21.60 23.53
CA GLU A 112 -9.43 -22.28 22.60
C GLU A 112 -8.64 -23.01 21.51
N GLY A 113 -7.64 -22.34 20.92
CA GLY A 113 -6.77 -22.93 19.91
C GLY A 113 -6.01 -24.15 20.43
N PHE A 114 -5.46 -24.09 21.66
CA PHE A 114 -4.81 -25.24 22.30
C PHE A 114 -5.77 -26.39 22.64
N ALA A 115 -7.04 -26.09 22.90
CA ALA A 115 -8.07 -27.11 23.09
C ALA A 115 -8.49 -27.78 21.76
N ASN A 116 -8.23 -27.14 20.61
CA ASN A 116 -8.65 -27.55 19.27
C ASN A 116 -7.46 -27.73 18.32
N LEU A 117 -6.32 -28.26 18.81
CA LEU A 117 -5.18 -28.58 17.97
C LEU A 117 -5.55 -29.56 16.86
N LYS A 118 -5.01 -29.36 15.68
CA LYS A 118 -5.25 -30.20 14.51
C LYS A 118 -3.96 -30.87 14.02
N PRO A 119 -4.06 -32.01 13.34
CA PRO A 119 -2.92 -32.61 12.67
C PRO A 119 -2.33 -31.63 11.65
N GLN A 120 -1.01 -31.55 11.57
CA GLN A 120 -0.33 -30.65 10.63
C GLN A 120 -0.62 -30.98 9.17
N GLU A 121 -0.98 -32.23 8.87
CA GLU A 121 -1.29 -32.74 7.55
C GLU A 121 -2.52 -32.04 6.92
N GLU A 122 -3.47 -31.59 7.73
CA GLU A 122 -4.65 -30.84 7.27
C GLU A 122 -4.28 -29.53 6.56
N TYR A 123 -3.06 -29.01 6.81
CA TYR A 123 -2.54 -27.76 6.23
C TYR A 123 -1.49 -28.00 5.13
N HIS A 124 -1.44 -29.23 4.56
CA HIS A 124 -0.43 -29.57 3.56
C HIS A 124 -0.60 -28.75 2.28
N SER A 125 -1.82 -28.59 1.78
CA SER A 125 -2.10 -27.81 0.57
C SER A 125 -1.74 -26.31 0.73
N LEU A 126 -1.93 -25.77 1.94
CA LEU A 126 -1.51 -24.40 2.27
C LEU A 126 0.02 -24.26 2.19
N TYR A 127 0.75 -25.24 2.72
CA TYR A 127 2.21 -25.32 2.57
C TYR A 127 2.63 -25.43 1.10
N GLU A 128 1.98 -26.29 0.31
CA GLU A 128 2.27 -26.46 -1.12
C GLU A 128 2.05 -25.16 -1.88
N ALA A 129 0.99 -24.42 -1.61
CA ALA A 129 0.73 -23.11 -2.23
C ALA A 129 1.87 -22.11 -1.91
N GLY A 130 2.29 -22.04 -0.64
CA GLY A 130 3.43 -21.21 -0.22
C GLY A 130 4.75 -21.62 -0.90
N LEU A 131 5.02 -22.92 -0.97
CA LEU A 131 6.20 -23.48 -1.64
C LEU A 131 6.19 -23.21 -3.14
N CYS A 132 5.06 -23.41 -3.82
CA CYS A 132 4.90 -23.12 -5.24
C CYS A 132 5.17 -21.65 -5.56
N ARG A 133 4.70 -20.73 -4.71
CA ARG A 133 5.01 -19.30 -4.84
C ARG A 133 6.51 -19.05 -4.74
N ALA A 134 7.17 -19.60 -3.72
CA ALA A 134 8.62 -19.43 -3.53
C ALA A 134 9.43 -19.99 -4.70
N ILE A 135 9.07 -21.17 -5.19
CA ILE A 135 9.70 -21.81 -6.37
C ILE A 135 9.49 -20.96 -7.62
N GLY A 136 8.28 -20.45 -7.84
CA GLY A 136 7.95 -19.60 -8.99
C GLY A 136 8.76 -18.31 -8.99
N ASP A 137 8.79 -17.59 -7.86
CA ASP A 137 9.55 -16.36 -7.72
C ASP A 137 11.08 -16.62 -7.90
N TRP A 138 11.59 -17.77 -7.44
CA TRP A 138 12.96 -18.20 -7.70
C TRP A 138 13.22 -18.49 -9.19
N LEU A 139 12.37 -19.32 -9.83
CA LEU A 139 12.51 -19.70 -11.25
C LEU A 139 12.50 -18.45 -12.13
N LEU A 140 11.51 -17.59 -11.98
CA LEU A 140 11.42 -16.38 -12.78
C LEU A 140 12.56 -15.40 -12.43
N GLY A 141 12.74 -15.10 -11.16
CA GLY A 141 13.69 -14.09 -10.71
C GLY A 141 15.14 -14.43 -11.07
N MET A 142 15.57 -15.66 -10.81
CA MET A 142 16.96 -16.07 -11.08
C MET A 142 17.25 -16.19 -12.58
N ASN A 143 16.35 -16.80 -13.35
CA ASN A 143 16.57 -16.99 -14.76
C ASN A 143 16.42 -15.70 -15.57
N ALA A 144 15.31 -14.97 -15.40
CA ALA A 144 15.08 -13.74 -16.15
C ALA A 144 16.10 -12.65 -15.81
N THR A 145 16.45 -12.47 -14.51
CA THR A 145 17.48 -11.49 -14.12
C THR A 145 18.83 -11.78 -14.80
N ARG A 146 19.29 -13.03 -14.78
CA ARG A 146 20.56 -13.37 -15.44
C ARG A 146 20.47 -13.21 -16.95
N LEU A 147 19.40 -13.68 -17.56
CA LEU A 147 19.14 -13.63 -19.00
C LEU A 147 19.18 -12.18 -19.52
N TYR A 148 18.33 -11.33 -18.98
CA TYR A 148 18.25 -9.92 -19.39
C TYR A 148 19.56 -9.16 -19.09
N THR A 149 20.19 -9.44 -17.95
CA THR A 149 21.49 -8.86 -17.61
C THR A 149 22.57 -9.24 -18.64
N LEU A 150 22.70 -10.52 -18.96
CA LEU A 150 23.72 -10.99 -19.90
C LEU A 150 23.47 -10.48 -21.33
N LYS A 151 22.22 -10.41 -21.73
CA LYS A 151 21.84 -10.02 -23.11
C LYS A 151 21.91 -8.51 -23.33
N TYR A 152 21.44 -7.70 -22.37
CA TYR A 152 21.14 -6.29 -22.60
C TYR A 152 21.92 -5.30 -21.73
N ARG A 153 22.77 -5.74 -20.78
CA ARG A 153 23.58 -4.81 -19.98
C ARG A 153 24.52 -3.99 -20.84
N GLN A 154 24.66 -2.72 -20.51
CA GLN A 154 25.64 -1.83 -21.13
C GLN A 154 27.00 -1.89 -20.40
N MET A 155 27.00 -2.05 -19.07
CA MET A 155 28.21 -2.08 -18.24
C MET A 155 28.37 -3.43 -17.51
N PRO A 156 29.63 -3.88 -17.24
CA PRO A 156 29.90 -5.19 -16.64
C PRO A 156 29.21 -5.46 -15.29
N LYS A 157 29.04 -4.43 -14.45
CA LYS A 157 28.46 -4.53 -13.10
C LYS A 157 26.96 -4.20 -13.06
N GLN A 158 26.37 -3.80 -14.18
CA GLN A 158 24.94 -3.53 -14.26
C GLN A 158 24.14 -4.83 -14.14
N VAL A 159 23.18 -4.87 -13.25
CA VAL A 159 22.24 -5.99 -13.07
C VAL A 159 20.84 -5.52 -13.45
N LEU A 160 20.22 -6.22 -14.41
CA LEU A 160 18.86 -5.95 -14.87
C LEU A 160 17.93 -6.96 -14.18
N SER A 161 17.43 -6.58 -13.00
CA SER A 161 16.58 -7.47 -12.22
C SER A 161 15.15 -7.50 -12.75
N ILE A 162 14.64 -8.70 -12.95
CA ILE A 162 13.28 -9.00 -13.39
C ILE A 162 12.57 -9.77 -12.27
N GLY A 163 11.31 -9.47 -12.02
CA GLY A 163 10.52 -10.16 -11.02
C GLY A 163 9.04 -9.89 -11.17
N ARG A 164 8.22 -10.85 -10.74
CA ARG A 164 6.76 -10.88 -10.91
C ARG A 164 6.04 -9.63 -10.35
N VAL A 165 6.56 -9.01 -9.31
CA VAL A 165 5.99 -7.80 -8.69
C VAL A 165 6.81 -6.56 -9.03
N GLN A 166 8.15 -6.69 -9.03
CA GLN A 166 9.06 -5.58 -9.29
C GLN A 166 8.89 -5.01 -10.70
N THR A 167 8.81 -5.86 -11.71
CA THR A 167 8.71 -5.44 -13.11
C THR A 167 7.41 -4.70 -13.41
N PRO A 168 6.21 -5.21 -13.07
CA PRO A 168 4.98 -4.45 -13.28
C PRO A 168 4.92 -3.16 -12.44
N THR A 169 5.50 -3.12 -11.25
CA THR A 169 5.59 -1.87 -10.48
C THR A 169 6.44 -0.82 -11.21
N LEU A 170 7.57 -1.22 -11.79
CA LEU A 170 8.38 -0.33 -12.64
C LEU A 170 7.60 0.10 -13.89
N ALA A 171 6.91 -0.83 -14.55
CA ALA A 171 6.11 -0.55 -15.74
C ALA A 171 5.02 0.51 -15.46
N MET A 172 4.36 0.46 -14.30
CA MET A 172 3.39 1.50 -13.91
C MET A 172 4.01 2.89 -13.88
N ILE A 173 5.23 3.02 -13.35
CA ILE A 173 5.93 4.30 -13.24
C ILE A 173 6.37 4.79 -14.62
N VAL A 174 6.94 3.89 -15.44
CA VAL A 174 7.37 4.19 -16.81
C VAL A 174 6.19 4.62 -17.66
N ASN A 175 5.09 3.85 -17.66
CA ASN A 175 3.90 4.14 -18.44
C ASN A 175 3.29 5.49 -18.03
N ARG A 176 3.20 5.80 -16.73
CA ARG A 176 2.74 7.10 -16.24
C ARG A 176 3.64 8.24 -16.72
N GLN A 177 4.94 8.05 -16.74
CA GLN A 177 5.88 9.07 -17.23
C GLN A 177 5.72 9.28 -18.73
N LEU A 178 5.59 8.21 -19.53
CA LEU A 178 5.34 8.30 -20.96
C LEU A 178 3.98 8.95 -21.27
N GLU A 179 2.94 8.62 -20.50
CA GLU A 179 1.63 9.26 -20.59
C GLU A 179 1.71 10.78 -20.37
N ILE A 180 2.51 11.22 -19.38
CA ILE A 180 2.72 12.64 -19.11
C ILE A 180 3.52 13.30 -20.24
N GLN A 181 4.58 12.65 -20.73
CA GLN A 181 5.44 13.18 -21.79
C GLN A 181 4.72 13.32 -23.14
N ASN A 182 3.87 12.35 -23.46
CA ASN A 182 3.11 12.31 -24.70
C ASN A 182 1.74 13.01 -24.61
N PHE A 183 1.43 13.60 -23.44
CA PHE A 183 0.16 14.25 -23.23
C PHE A 183 0.05 15.51 -24.07
N THR A 184 -1.00 15.59 -24.87
CA THR A 184 -1.35 16.80 -25.65
C THR A 184 -2.47 17.53 -24.92
N PRO A 185 -2.24 18.75 -24.40
CA PRO A 185 -3.30 19.52 -23.78
C PRO A 185 -4.40 19.88 -24.80
N GLU A 186 -5.64 19.65 -24.42
CA GLU A 186 -6.82 20.01 -25.16
C GLU A 186 -7.51 21.19 -24.49
N GLN A 187 -7.94 22.16 -25.28
CA GLN A 187 -8.64 23.34 -24.81
C GLN A 187 -10.12 23.04 -24.63
N TYR A 188 -10.69 23.56 -23.56
CA TYR A 188 -12.12 23.49 -23.31
C TYR A 188 -12.62 24.75 -22.59
N TRP A 189 -13.91 25.04 -22.69
CA TRP A 189 -14.52 26.22 -22.09
C TRP A 189 -15.53 25.82 -21.02
N VAL A 190 -15.56 26.59 -19.94
CA VAL A 190 -16.52 26.46 -18.86
C VAL A 190 -17.36 27.72 -18.81
N LEU A 191 -18.66 27.59 -19.10
CA LEU A 191 -19.64 28.63 -18.87
C LEU A 191 -20.18 28.53 -17.45
N ALA A 192 -20.07 29.62 -16.74
CA ALA A 192 -20.55 29.72 -15.36
C ALA A 192 -21.24 31.08 -15.16
N THR A 193 -21.94 31.22 -14.06
CA THR A 193 -22.54 32.50 -13.68
C THR A 193 -22.52 32.68 -12.19
N VAL A 194 -22.37 33.91 -11.72
CA VAL A 194 -22.49 34.28 -10.30
C VAL A 194 -23.85 34.89 -10.09
N TYR A 195 -24.63 34.30 -9.17
CA TYR A 195 -25.89 34.81 -8.69
C TYR A 195 -25.90 34.81 -7.16
N ARG A 196 -26.16 35.96 -6.55
CA ARG A 196 -26.11 36.16 -5.10
C ARG A 196 -24.83 35.56 -4.47
N ASP A 197 -23.67 36.01 -4.95
CA ASP A 197 -22.31 35.56 -4.52
C ASP A 197 -22.05 34.06 -4.63
N THR A 198 -22.90 33.35 -5.36
CA THR A 198 -22.78 31.92 -5.58
C THR A 198 -22.44 31.61 -7.05
N LEU A 199 -21.35 30.87 -7.26
CA LEU A 199 -20.96 30.40 -8.57
C LEU A 199 -21.81 29.18 -8.98
N PHE A 200 -22.53 29.32 -10.08
CA PHE A 200 -23.27 28.28 -10.77
C PHE A 200 -22.54 27.87 -12.03
N THR A 201 -22.36 26.60 -12.26
CA THR A 201 -21.75 26.06 -13.49
C THR A 201 -22.83 25.50 -14.39
N LEU A 202 -22.65 25.64 -15.72
CA LEU A 202 -23.57 25.07 -16.71
C LEU A 202 -23.69 23.57 -16.47
N LYS A 203 -24.93 23.07 -16.40
CA LYS A 203 -25.24 21.66 -16.31
C LYS A 203 -25.04 21.00 -17.66
N GLN A 204 -24.29 19.94 -17.75
CA GLN A 204 -24.17 19.15 -18.97
C GLN A 204 -25.49 18.44 -19.28
N SER A 205 -25.92 18.47 -20.54
CA SER A 205 -27.10 17.74 -21.00
C SER A 205 -26.81 16.23 -20.99
N GLU A 206 -27.74 15.43 -20.46
CA GLU A 206 -27.67 13.97 -20.53
C GLU A 206 -28.22 13.39 -21.84
N LYS A 207 -28.66 14.28 -22.76
CA LYS A 207 -29.28 13.88 -24.03
C LYS A 207 -28.80 14.81 -25.11
N GLU A 208 -28.07 14.22 -26.05
CA GLU A 208 -28.21 14.50 -27.49
C GLU A 208 -27.00 13.90 -28.21
N GLU A 209 -27.23 12.88 -29.04
CA GLU A 209 -26.25 12.23 -29.91
C GLU A 209 -25.67 13.20 -30.96
N GLU A 210 -26.25 14.41 -31.10
CA GLU A 210 -25.77 15.47 -32.01
C GLU A 210 -24.68 16.37 -31.37
N GLU A 211 -24.46 16.31 -30.03
CA GLU A 211 -23.42 17.10 -29.33
C GLU A 211 -22.04 16.43 -29.28
N GLU A 212 -21.86 15.21 -29.79
CA GLU A 212 -20.57 14.50 -29.78
C GLU A 212 -19.45 15.26 -30.50
N ALA A 213 -19.78 16.13 -31.48
CA ALA A 213 -18.78 16.89 -32.23
C ALA A 213 -18.19 18.08 -31.46
N THR A 214 -18.84 18.54 -30.36
CA THR A 214 -18.47 19.76 -29.62
C THR A 214 -18.16 19.54 -28.17
N THR A 215 -18.21 18.27 -27.72
CA THR A 215 -17.83 17.83 -26.38
C THR A 215 -16.78 16.74 -26.43
N ASP A 216 -15.88 16.72 -25.45
CA ASP A 216 -14.92 15.62 -25.28
C ASP A 216 -15.57 14.41 -24.58
N SER A 217 -14.80 13.31 -24.44
CA SER A 217 -15.24 12.07 -23.76
C SER A 217 -15.69 12.25 -22.29
N LYS A 218 -15.47 13.43 -21.70
CA LYS A 218 -15.92 13.82 -20.36
C LYS A 218 -17.04 14.85 -20.40
N GLY A 219 -17.63 15.10 -21.57
CA GLY A 219 -18.72 16.05 -21.76
C GLY A 219 -18.30 17.53 -21.62
N ARG A 220 -16.99 17.84 -21.75
CA ARG A 220 -16.50 19.23 -21.70
C ARG A 220 -16.62 19.88 -23.08
N ARG A 221 -17.10 21.11 -23.14
CA ARG A 221 -17.33 21.82 -24.39
C ARG A 221 -16.03 22.29 -25.03
N THR A 222 -15.75 21.86 -26.24
CA THR A 222 -14.49 22.11 -26.97
C THR A 222 -14.63 23.22 -28.02
N SER A 223 -15.87 23.63 -28.39
CA SER A 223 -16.12 24.71 -29.32
C SER A 223 -16.25 26.06 -28.61
N GLU A 224 -15.27 26.95 -28.78
CA GLU A 224 -15.33 28.32 -28.25
C GLU A 224 -16.52 29.09 -28.82
N GLU A 225 -16.76 28.97 -30.14
CA GLU A 225 -17.79 29.72 -30.83
C GLU A 225 -19.19 29.45 -30.27
N GLU A 226 -19.51 28.19 -30.00
CA GLU A 226 -20.80 27.80 -29.44
C GLU A 226 -20.96 28.27 -28.00
N VAL A 227 -19.93 28.11 -27.17
CA VAL A 227 -20.01 28.55 -25.76
C VAL A 227 -20.06 30.08 -25.69
N ARG A 228 -19.40 30.78 -26.59
CA ARG A 228 -19.48 32.25 -26.70
C ARG A 228 -20.87 32.70 -27.15
N LYS A 229 -21.50 32.00 -28.11
CA LYS A 229 -22.90 32.26 -28.49
C LYS A 229 -23.84 32.08 -27.30
N ASP A 230 -23.65 31.02 -26.53
CA ASP A 230 -24.45 30.77 -25.31
C ASP A 230 -24.21 31.85 -24.26
N PHE A 231 -22.97 32.30 -24.07
CA PHE A 231 -22.66 33.42 -23.17
C PHE A 231 -23.39 34.69 -23.55
N GLU A 232 -23.37 35.09 -24.85
CA GLU A 232 -24.07 36.29 -25.32
C GLU A 232 -25.60 36.17 -25.16
N LYS A 233 -26.17 34.96 -25.35
CA LYS A 233 -27.60 34.69 -25.16
C LYS A 233 -28.10 34.95 -23.74
N ILE A 234 -27.23 34.85 -22.73
CA ILE A 234 -27.61 34.94 -21.31
C ILE A 234 -27.17 36.23 -20.62
N LYS A 235 -26.27 37.01 -21.24
CA LYS A 235 -25.57 38.14 -20.64
C LYS A 235 -26.49 39.20 -20.01
N ASP A 236 -27.60 39.51 -20.70
CA ASP A 236 -28.51 40.59 -20.30
C ASP A 236 -29.88 40.05 -19.81
N LYS A 237 -29.95 38.79 -19.41
CA LYS A 237 -31.18 38.14 -18.98
C LYS A 237 -31.14 37.82 -17.50
N ASP A 238 -32.30 37.62 -16.89
CA ASP A 238 -32.37 37.23 -15.48
C ASP A 238 -32.10 35.75 -15.29
N PHE A 239 -31.40 35.43 -14.21
CA PHE A 239 -31.27 34.10 -13.70
C PHE A 239 -32.50 33.75 -12.85
N GLU A 240 -33.04 32.54 -12.99
CA GLU A 240 -34.17 32.03 -12.21
C GLU A 240 -33.78 30.74 -11.51
N VAL A 241 -34.01 30.67 -10.19
CA VAL A 241 -33.85 29.44 -9.41
C VAL A 241 -35.02 28.51 -9.69
N THR A 242 -34.74 27.35 -10.31
CA THR A 242 -35.76 26.36 -10.68
C THR A 242 -36.03 25.31 -9.62
N ASN A 243 -35.00 24.93 -8.86
CA ASN A 243 -35.12 23.94 -7.81
C ASN A 243 -34.08 24.14 -6.72
N VAL A 244 -34.46 23.89 -5.48
CA VAL A 244 -33.57 23.82 -4.32
C VAL A 244 -33.84 22.50 -3.63
N ALA A 245 -32.82 21.64 -3.58
CA ALA A 245 -32.88 20.34 -2.93
C ALA A 245 -31.84 20.26 -1.81
N GLN A 246 -32.28 19.93 -0.62
CA GLN A 246 -31.41 19.70 0.52
C GLN A 246 -31.46 18.22 0.90
N LYS A 247 -30.28 17.59 1.05
CA LYS A 247 -30.17 16.18 1.41
C LYS A 247 -29.20 16.05 2.59
N ASN A 248 -29.68 15.48 3.69
CA ASN A 248 -28.83 15.13 4.80
C ASN A 248 -28.11 13.81 4.54
N GLY A 249 -26.85 13.75 4.92
CA GLY A 249 -26.01 12.58 4.81
C GLY A 249 -25.20 12.35 6.08
N THR A 250 -24.64 11.16 6.19
CA THR A 250 -23.71 10.78 7.26
C THR A 250 -22.43 10.26 6.65
N GLU A 251 -21.32 10.57 7.29
CA GLU A 251 -19.99 10.11 6.93
C GLU A 251 -19.41 9.32 8.10
N ALA A 252 -19.17 8.04 7.87
CA ALA A 252 -18.58 7.16 8.86
C ALA A 252 -17.10 7.53 9.10
N PRO A 253 -16.53 7.23 10.28
CA PRO A 253 -15.11 7.38 10.52
C PRO A 253 -14.29 6.55 9.53
N PRO A 254 -13.06 7.00 9.19
CA PRO A 254 -12.18 6.22 8.35
C PRO A 254 -11.83 4.89 9.02
N ARG A 255 -11.65 3.84 8.20
CA ARG A 255 -11.31 2.49 8.68
C ARG A 255 -9.99 2.50 9.46
N LEU A 256 -9.79 1.50 10.31
CA LEU A 256 -8.50 1.25 10.96
C LEU A 256 -7.39 1.05 9.93
N PHE A 257 -6.16 1.07 10.38
CA PHE A 257 -5.01 0.90 9.50
C PHE A 257 -4.66 -0.57 9.28
N ASP A 258 -4.49 -0.92 8.01
CA ASP A 258 -3.53 -1.93 7.57
C ASP A 258 -2.16 -1.27 7.31
N LEU A 259 -1.15 -2.05 6.96
CA LEU A 259 0.19 -1.50 6.72
C LEU A 259 0.19 -0.50 5.54
N THR A 260 -0.48 -0.82 4.43
CA THR A 260 -0.48 0.03 3.23
C THR A 260 -1.14 1.38 3.50
N SER A 261 -2.30 1.39 4.13
CA SER A 261 -3.01 2.64 4.45
C SER A 261 -2.24 3.50 5.45
N LEU A 262 -1.52 2.88 6.41
CA LEU A 262 -0.64 3.60 7.33
C LEU A 262 0.54 4.23 6.58
N GLN A 263 1.19 3.49 5.69
CA GLN A 263 2.29 4.02 4.85
C GLN A 263 1.83 5.18 3.97
N VAL A 264 0.67 5.05 3.35
CA VAL A 264 0.05 6.13 2.55
C VAL A 264 -0.18 7.38 3.38
N GLU A 265 -0.77 7.24 4.57
CA GLU A 265 -1.07 8.38 5.45
C GLU A 265 0.22 9.04 5.98
N CYS A 266 1.21 8.26 6.39
CA CYS A 266 2.51 8.75 6.82
C CYS A 266 3.27 9.48 5.69
N ASN A 267 3.20 8.97 4.46
CA ASN A 267 3.83 9.63 3.31
C ASN A 267 3.16 10.97 3.01
N LYS A 268 1.81 11.01 3.01
CA LYS A 268 1.06 12.25 2.80
C LYS A 268 1.37 13.31 3.85
N LYS A 269 1.27 12.97 5.14
CA LYS A 269 1.42 13.93 6.25
C LYS A 269 2.86 14.30 6.57
N TYR A 270 3.76 13.31 6.55
CA TYR A 270 5.12 13.48 7.06
C TYR A 270 6.19 13.27 6.01
N SER A 271 5.81 12.93 4.78
CA SER A 271 6.73 12.58 3.68
C SER A 271 7.65 11.38 4.01
N PHE A 272 7.24 10.52 4.95
CA PHE A 272 7.97 9.29 5.24
C PHE A 272 7.88 8.33 4.06
N SER A 273 8.97 7.62 3.77
CA SER A 273 8.92 6.52 2.82
C SER A 273 8.15 5.33 3.38
N ALA A 274 7.78 4.42 2.50
CA ALA A 274 7.12 3.17 2.91
C ALA A 274 8.04 2.35 3.85
N GLU A 275 9.35 2.33 3.59
CA GLU A 275 10.34 1.65 4.42
C GLU A 275 10.52 2.33 5.78
N GLU A 276 10.61 3.67 5.81
CA GLU A 276 10.68 4.43 7.07
C GLU A 276 9.46 4.17 7.94
N THR A 277 8.27 4.21 7.36
CA THR A 277 7.02 3.93 8.08
C THR A 277 7.03 2.51 8.64
N LEU A 278 7.43 1.52 7.83
CA LEU A 278 7.54 0.12 8.29
C LEU A 278 8.53 -0.01 9.45
N ARG A 279 9.66 0.66 9.39
CA ARG A 279 10.66 0.66 10.47
C ARG A 279 10.12 1.26 11.77
N TYR A 280 9.40 2.38 11.69
CA TYR A 280 8.83 3.02 12.88
C TYR A 280 7.72 2.18 13.50
N ILE A 281 6.81 1.64 12.70
CA ILE A 281 5.73 0.79 13.22
C ILE A 281 6.25 -0.54 13.75
N GLN A 282 7.29 -1.12 13.13
CA GLN A 282 7.96 -2.32 13.64
C GLN A 282 8.58 -2.05 15.02
N SER A 283 9.26 -0.92 15.21
CA SER A 283 9.80 -0.51 16.50
C SER A 283 8.70 -0.29 17.56
N LEU A 284 7.57 0.32 17.19
CA LEU A 284 6.42 0.50 18.08
C LEU A 284 5.84 -0.86 18.52
N TYR A 285 5.76 -1.83 17.61
CA TYR A 285 5.33 -3.19 17.91
C TYR A 285 6.30 -3.90 18.86
N GLU A 286 7.60 -3.86 18.61
CA GLU A 286 8.64 -4.47 19.46
C GLU A 286 8.66 -3.86 20.86
N LYS A 287 8.38 -2.56 20.97
CA LYS A 287 8.17 -1.83 22.23
C LYS A 287 6.78 -2.06 22.84
N LYS A 288 5.93 -2.88 22.21
CA LYS A 288 4.58 -3.25 22.66
C LYS A 288 3.55 -2.11 22.70
N PHE A 289 3.76 -1.03 21.98
CA PHE A 289 2.79 0.08 21.90
C PHE A 289 1.67 -0.17 20.89
N THR A 290 1.94 -0.96 19.85
CA THR A 290 0.96 -1.31 18.81
C THR A 290 0.90 -2.81 18.59
N THR A 291 -0.17 -3.27 17.95
CA THR A 291 -0.30 -4.65 17.47
C THR A 291 0.59 -4.90 16.27
N TYR A 292 0.63 -6.14 15.77
CA TYR A 292 1.51 -6.56 14.68
C TYR A 292 1.31 -5.69 13.42
N PRO A 293 2.40 -5.19 12.81
CA PRO A 293 2.29 -4.16 11.78
C PRO A 293 2.08 -4.67 10.37
N ARG A 294 2.43 -5.94 10.06
CA ARG A 294 2.41 -6.45 8.68
C ARG A 294 1.10 -7.11 8.33
N VAL A 295 0.03 -6.33 8.44
CA VAL A 295 -1.35 -6.79 8.24
C VAL A 295 -1.95 -6.21 6.96
N ASP A 296 -2.87 -6.93 6.37
CA ASP A 296 -3.58 -6.62 5.12
C ASP A 296 -5.07 -6.28 5.34
N THR A 297 -5.55 -6.37 6.58
CA THR A 297 -6.93 -6.06 6.93
C THR A 297 -7.06 -4.79 7.76
N THR A 298 -8.19 -4.12 7.57
CA THR A 298 -8.61 -2.94 8.34
C THR A 298 -9.67 -3.29 9.41
N PHE A 299 -9.91 -4.59 9.65
CA PHE A 299 -10.94 -5.08 10.56
C PHE A 299 -10.33 -5.65 11.85
N LEU A 300 -11.12 -5.63 12.91
CA LEU A 300 -10.85 -6.32 14.16
C LEU A 300 -11.73 -7.58 14.26
N SER A 301 -11.21 -8.62 14.89
CA SER A 301 -12.01 -9.76 15.30
C SER A 301 -12.93 -9.40 16.47
N ASP A 302 -14.03 -10.11 16.62
CA ASP A 302 -15.05 -9.80 17.60
C ASP A 302 -14.59 -9.93 19.06
N ASP A 303 -13.60 -10.77 19.33
CA ASP A 303 -12.98 -10.98 20.65
C ASP A 303 -12.12 -9.81 21.13
N ILE A 304 -11.75 -8.89 20.23
CA ILE A 304 -11.05 -7.64 20.59
C ILE A 304 -12.02 -6.60 21.16
N TYR A 305 -13.31 -6.65 20.79
CA TYR A 305 -14.28 -5.64 21.24
C TYR A 305 -14.36 -5.48 22.76
N PRO A 306 -14.43 -6.53 23.59
CA PRO A 306 -14.45 -6.41 25.05
C PRO A 306 -13.19 -5.75 25.64
N LYS A 307 -12.06 -5.78 24.93
CA LYS A 307 -10.77 -5.20 25.35
C LYS A 307 -10.64 -3.71 25.01
N CYS A 308 -11.45 -3.21 24.10
CA CYS A 308 -11.37 -1.82 23.63
C CYS A 308 -11.49 -0.76 24.75
N PRO A 309 -12.37 -0.91 25.76
CA PRO A 309 -12.43 0.05 26.86
C PRO A 309 -11.10 0.16 27.64
N THR A 310 -10.45 -0.96 27.91
CA THR A 310 -9.16 -1.02 28.62
C THR A 310 -8.05 -0.41 27.76
N ILE A 311 -8.04 -0.70 26.44
CA ILE A 311 -7.08 -0.11 25.51
C ILE A 311 -7.23 1.42 25.51
N LEU A 312 -8.46 1.93 25.39
CA LEU A 312 -8.72 3.37 25.42
C LEU A 312 -8.24 4.02 26.72
N GLN A 313 -8.53 3.42 27.89
CA GLN A 313 -8.08 3.92 29.20
C GLN A 313 -6.57 4.07 29.31
N GLY A 314 -5.81 3.18 28.67
CA GLY A 314 -4.34 3.24 28.65
C GLY A 314 -3.77 4.40 27.82
N LEU A 315 -4.55 4.98 26.91
CA LEU A 315 -4.13 6.10 26.04
C LEU A 315 -4.22 7.46 26.76
N THR A 316 -3.58 7.61 27.91
CA THR A 316 -3.69 8.78 28.78
C THR A 316 -3.43 10.14 28.11
N PRO A 317 -2.49 10.30 27.13
CA PRO A 317 -2.33 11.57 26.41
C PRO A 317 -3.57 12.02 25.61
N TYR A 318 -4.50 11.10 25.35
CA TYR A 318 -5.73 11.35 24.61
C TYR A 318 -6.97 11.38 25.50
N ALA A 319 -6.80 11.54 26.83
CA ALA A 319 -7.88 11.44 27.81
C ALA A 319 -9.07 12.33 27.49
N SER A 320 -8.86 13.57 27.02
CA SER A 320 -9.93 14.51 26.62
C SER A 320 -10.79 13.99 25.46
N LEU A 321 -10.19 13.24 24.53
CA LEU A 321 -10.91 12.59 23.41
C LEU A 321 -11.63 11.32 23.86
N ILE A 322 -11.12 10.65 24.88
CA ILE A 322 -11.64 9.37 25.35
C ILE A 322 -12.77 9.57 26.36
N GLN A 323 -12.73 10.66 27.14
CA GLN A 323 -13.72 10.96 28.18
C GLN A 323 -15.18 10.88 27.66
N PRO A 324 -15.55 11.42 26.49
CA PRO A 324 -16.92 11.31 25.96
C PRO A 324 -17.37 9.86 25.66
N LEU A 325 -16.42 8.95 25.49
CA LEU A 325 -16.68 7.53 25.18
C LEU A 325 -16.82 6.68 26.45
N MET A 326 -16.33 7.20 27.58
CA MET A 326 -16.35 6.45 28.85
C MET A 326 -17.72 6.53 29.51
N GLY A 327 -18.11 5.44 30.18
CA GLY A 327 -19.42 5.37 30.85
C GLY A 327 -20.60 5.02 29.94
N THR A 328 -20.36 4.90 28.63
CA THR A 328 -21.35 4.44 27.65
C THR A 328 -20.86 3.18 26.94
N LYS A 329 -21.80 2.40 26.39
CA LYS A 329 -21.44 1.25 25.54
C LYS A 329 -20.77 1.75 24.26
N LEU A 330 -19.53 1.33 24.02
CA LEU A 330 -18.82 1.67 22.80
C LEU A 330 -19.58 1.22 21.55
N LYS A 331 -19.52 2.03 20.48
CA LYS A 331 -20.12 1.71 19.18
C LYS A 331 -19.45 0.45 18.60
N LYS A 332 -20.22 -0.63 18.39
CA LYS A 332 -19.77 -1.84 17.69
C LYS A 332 -20.29 -1.82 16.25
N SER A 333 -19.45 -1.41 15.31
CA SER A 333 -19.80 -1.34 13.89
C SER A 333 -19.27 -2.56 13.13
N LYS A 334 -20.09 -3.17 12.27
CA LYS A 334 -19.64 -4.22 11.33
C LYS A 334 -18.58 -3.72 10.31
N LYS A 335 -18.41 -2.41 10.16
CA LYS A 335 -17.33 -1.82 9.36
C LYS A 335 -15.97 -1.87 10.06
N VAL A 336 -15.95 -2.19 11.36
CA VAL A 336 -14.75 -2.28 12.20
C VAL A 336 -14.55 -3.69 12.75
N PHE A 337 -15.62 -4.33 13.25
CA PHE A 337 -15.59 -5.67 13.85
C PHE A 337 -16.25 -6.68 12.91
N ASP A 338 -15.44 -7.51 12.29
CA ASP A 338 -15.87 -8.57 11.40
C ASP A 338 -14.78 -9.65 11.35
N SER A 339 -14.94 -10.70 12.18
CA SER A 339 -13.97 -11.79 12.28
C SER A 339 -13.74 -12.53 10.97
N SER A 340 -14.74 -12.55 10.06
CA SER A 340 -14.61 -13.21 8.75
C SER A 340 -13.64 -12.50 7.78
N LYS A 341 -13.28 -11.24 8.09
CA LYS A 341 -12.35 -10.41 7.31
C LYS A 341 -10.99 -10.25 7.98
N VAL A 342 -10.74 -11.01 9.01
CA VAL A 342 -9.44 -11.13 9.67
C VAL A 342 -8.82 -12.45 9.25
N THR A 343 -7.71 -12.39 8.53
CA THR A 343 -6.94 -13.54 8.06
C THR A 343 -5.95 -13.98 9.14
N ASP A 344 -4.70 -13.60 9.02
CA ASP A 344 -3.61 -13.95 9.92
C ASP A 344 -3.60 -13.08 11.18
N HIS A 345 -3.85 -11.78 11.01
CA HIS A 345 -3.83 -10.77 12.07
C HIS A 345 -4.89 -9.71 11.82
N HIS A 346 -5.40 -9.09 12.89
CA HIS A 346 -6.33 -7.96 12.79
C HIS A 346 -5.62 -6.63 12.49
N ALA A 347 -6.38 -5.58 12.21
CA ALA A 347 -5.88 -4.23 11.94
C ALA A 347 -4.91 -3.70 13.01
N ILE A 348 -4.06 -2.75 12.62
CA ILE A 348 -3.10 -2.09 13.51
C ILE A 348 -3.85 -1.19 14.49
N ILE A 349 -3.73 -1.48 15.78
CA ILE A 349 -4.31 -0.69 16.88
C ILE A 349 -3.29 -0.49 18.01
N PRO A 350 -3.49 0.48 18.91
CA PRO A 350 -2.73 0.57 20.16
C PRO A 350 -2.99 -0.65 21.05
N THR A 351 -2.03 -1.01 21.90
CA THR A 351 -2.17 -2.07 22.89
C THR A 351 -2.79 -1.60 24.21
N GLY A 352 -2.89 -0.28 24.42
CA GLY A 352 -3.27 0.33 25.69
C GLY A 352 -2.09 0.69 26.58
N MET A 353 -0.85 0.44 26.16
CA MET A 353 0.32 0.98 26.86
C MET A 353 0.37 2.50 26.73
N ASN A 354 0.64 3.17 27.85
CA ASN A 354 0.78 4.63 27.87
C ASN A 354 2.05 5.06 27.09
N PRO A 355 1.93 5.78 25.97
CA PRO A 355 3.08 6.18 25.16
C PRO A 355 4.01 7.19 25.87
N SER A 356 3.56 7.84 26.93
CA SER A 356 4.39 8.73 27.74
C SER A 356 5.44 7.98 28.58
N ASN A 357 5.23 6.71 28.86
CA ASN A 357 6.13 5.88 29.65
C ASN A 357 7.25 5.24 28.83
N GLY A 358 7.26 5.45 27.50
CA GLY A 358 8.21 4.83 26.60
C GLY A 358 9.21 5.81 25.99
N ASP A 359 10.43 5.31 25.74
CA ASP A 359 11.42 6.06 24.93
C ASP A 359 11.05 5.96 23.44
N LEU A 360 10.14 6.85 23.01
CA LEU A 360 9.71 6.96 21.63
C LEU A 360 10.35 8.16 20.96
N SER A 361 11.00 7.94 19.84
CA SER A 361 11.49 9.00 18.97
C SER A 361 10.32 9.87 18.47
N LEU A 362 10.63 11.09 18.01
CA LEU A 362 9.62 12.01 17.46
C LEU A 362 8.83 11.37 16.31
N ASN A 363 9.50 10.60 15.44
CA ASN A 363 8.84 9.96 14.31
C ASN A 363 7.96 8.79 14.73
N GLU A 364 8.38 7.99 15.72
CA GLU A 364 7.53 6.96 16.31
C GLU A 364 6.28 7.58 16.96
N LYS A 365 6.42 8.70 17.67
CA LYS A 365 5.29 9.44 18.25
C LYS A 365 4.29 9.90 17.17
N LYS A 366 4.78 10.39 16.03
CA LYS A 366 3.94 10.79 14.89
C LYS A 366 3.14 9.61 14.33
N VAL A 367 3.79 8.46 14.13
CA VAL A 367 3.12 7.25 13.63
C VAL A 367 2.11 6.72 14.66
N PHE A 368 2.49 6.70 15.94
CA PHE A 368 1.59 6.29 17.02
C PHE A 368 0.35 7.20 17.12
N ASP A 369 0.52 8.52 17.00
CA ASP A 369 -0.58 9.49 17.03
C ASP A 369 -1.63 9.21 15.94
N LEU A 370 -1.20 8.90 14.71
CA LEU A 370 -2.11 8.50 13.64
C LEU A 370 -2.92 7.26 14.00
N ILE A 371 -2.26 6.24 14.55
CA ILE A 371 -2.90 4.97 14.93
C ILE A 371 -3.87 5.18 16.09
N ALA A 372 -3.46 5.91 17.12
CA ALA A 372 -4.28 6.19 18.29
C ALA A 372 -5.54 6.98 17.93
N ARG A 373 -5.40 8.06 17.15
CA ARG A 373 -6.56 8.85 16.69
C ARG A 373 -7.50 8.04 15.82
N ARG A 374 -6.95 7.20 14.91
CA ARG A 374 -7.77 6.35 14.06
C ARG A 374 -8.57 5.34 14.89
N PHE A 375 -7.96 4.76 15.91
CA PHE A 375 -8.61 3.84 16.83
C PHE A 375 -9.68 4.51 17.70
N ILE A 376 -9.44 5.74 18.20
CA ILE A 376 -10.43 6.50 18.97
C ILE A 376 -11.62 6.88 18.08
N ALA A 377 -11.36 7.36 16.86
CA ALA A 377 -12.37 7.86 15.93
C ALA A 377 -13.43 6.83 15.56
N VAL A 378 -13.11 5.53 15.50
CA VAL A 378 -14.09 4.48 15.11
C VAL A 378 -15.20 4.29 16.13
N PHE A 379 -15.04 4.78 17.36
CA PHE A 379 -16.05 4.74 18.42
C PHE A 379 -16.90 6.03 18.49
N TYR A 380 -16.49 7.08 17.80
CA TYR A 380 -17.25 8.33 17.72
C TYR A 380 -18.48 8.20 16.81
N PRO A 381 -19.47 9.09 16.97
CA PRO A 381 -20.59 9.20 16.03
C PRO A 381 -20.11 9.51 14.62
N ASP A 382 -20.93 9.16 13.63
CA ASP A 382 -20.70 9.57 12.25
C ASP A 382 -20.81 11.10 12.15
N CYS A 383 -20.00 11.71 11.28
CA CYS A 383 -20.16 13.12 10.93
C CYS A 383 -21.48 13.29 10.16
N LYS A 384 -22.30 14.24 10.56
CA LYS A 384 -23.55 14.58 9.87
C LYS A 384 -23.36 15.84 9.06
N PHE A 385 -23.80 15.80 7.82
CA PHE A 385 -23.71 16.93 6.91
C PHE A 385 -25.00 17.10 6.10
N SER A 386 -25.20 18.30 5.59
CA SER A 386 -26.26 18.61 4.63
C SER A 386 -25.64 19.05 3.32
N THR A 387 -26.10 18.48 2.22
CA THR A 387 -25.75 18.90 0.87
C THR A 387 -26.93 19.65 0.29
N THR A 388 -26.71 20.93 -0.07
CA THR A 388 -27.70 21.75 -0.77
C THR A 388 -27.32 21.80 -2.25
N THR A 389 -28.25 21.39 -3.11
CA THR A 389 -28.11 21.51 -4.56
C THR A 389 -29.13 22.51 -5.06
N VAL A 390 -28.66 23.54 -5.73
CA VAL A 390 -29.49 24.59 -6.33
C VAL A 390 -29.38 24.47 -7.84
N LEU A 391 -30.51 24.35 -8.51
CA LEU A 391 -30.62 24.41 -9.95
C LEU A 391 -31.22 25.73 -10.34
N GLY A 392 -30.67 26.34 -11.36
CA GLY A 392 -31.19 27.57 -11.96
C GLY A 392 -31.20 27.47 -13.49
N LYS A 393 -31.88 28.37 -14.12
CA LYS A 393 -31.91 28.51 -15.57
C LYS A 393 -31.79 29.98 -15.97
N VAL A 394 -31.30 30.22 -17.19
CA VAL A 394 -31.48 31.46 -17.91
C VAL A 394 -32.23 31.14 -19.19
N GLU A 395 -33.34 31.83 -19.45
CA GLU A 395 -34.10 31.66 -20.69
C GLU A 395 -33.33 32.30 -21.85
N THR A 396 -33.25 31.60 -22.99
CA THR A 396 -32.65 32.13 -24.20
C THR A 396 -33.77 32.50 -25.22
N ASP A 397 -33.42 33.27 -26.23
CA ASP A 397 -34.38 33.67 -27.28
C ASP A 397 -34.88 32.46 -28.06
N GLU A 398 -36.03 32.61 -28.72
CA GLU A 398 -36.63 31.54 -29.52
C GLU A 398 -35.75 31.21 -30.73
N GLU A 399 -35.22 29.99 -30.77
CA GLU A 399 -34.69 29.40 -32.00
C GLU A 399 -35.71 28.37 -32.53
N ASN A 400 -36.10 28.51 -33.78
CA ASN A 400 -37.07 27.64 -34.45
C ASN A 400 -38.45 27.54 -33.72
N GLY A 401 -38.91 28.64 -33.11
CA GLY A 401 -40.22 28.69 -32.43
C GLY A 401 -40.29 28.00 -31.08
N LYS A 402 -39.14 27.61 -30.50
CA LYS A 402 -39.06 27.05 -29.13
C LYS A 402 -38.19 27.97 -28.26
N LYS A 403 -38.69 28.30 -27.07
CA LYS A 403 -37.89 28.97 -26.04
C LYS A 403 -36.77 28.05 -25.58
N GLY A 404 -35.53 28.47 -25.78
CA GLY A 404 -34.34 27.80 -25.27
C GLY A 404 -34.13 28.11 -23.80
N LYS A 405 -33.37 27.30 -23.12
CA LYS A 405 -32.92 27.55 -21.75
C LYS A 405 -31.54 26.94 -21.53
N LEU A 406 -30.71 27.63 -20.77
CA LEU A 406 -29.46 27.08 -20.23
C LEU A 406 -29.63 26.81 -18.75
N GLU A 407 -29.33 25.58 -18.35
CA GLU A 407 -29.47 25.13 -16.96
C GLU A 407 -28.12 25.18 -16.22
N PHE A 408 -28.15 25.67 -15.00
CA PHE A 408 -26.96 25.84 -14.15
C PHE A 408 -27.16 25.13 -12.82
N LYS A 409 -26.04 24.71 -12.21
CA LYS A 409 -26.03 23.99 -10.92
C LYS A 409 -25.00 24.60 -9.98
N ALA A 410 -25.39 24.79 -8.74
CA ALA A 410 -24.49 25.02 -7.62
C ALA A 410 -24.71 23.96 -6.55
N THR A 411 -23.63 23.55 -5.89
CA THR A 411 -23.70 22.58 -4.78
C THR A 411 -22.90 23.13 -3.58
N GLY A 412 -23.48 23.04 -2.41
CA GLY A 412 -22.83 23.36 -1.14
C GLY A 412 -22.91 22.18 -0.17
N LYS A 413 -21.96 22.12 0.76
CA LYS A 413 -21.91 21.14 1.85
C LYS A 413 -21.73 21.90 3.16
N GLN A 414 -22.57 21.61 4.13
CA GLN A 414 -22.52 22.16 5.49
C GLN A 414 -22.38 21.02 6.48
N ILE A 415 -21.41 21.10 7.37
CA ILE A 415 -21.28 20.14 8.47
C ILE A 415 -22.27 20.54 9.57
N LEU A 416 -23.13 19.61 9.96
CA LEU A 416 -24.12 19.78 11.01
C LEU A 416 -23.59 19.30 12.37
N GLU A 417 -22.90 18.16 12.37
CA GLU A 417 -22.25 17.59 13.56
C GLU A 417 -20.90 17.02 13.15
N GLN A 418 -19.83 17.44 13.79
CA GLN A 418 -18.45 17.02 13.46
C GLN A 418 -18.23 15.53 13.70
N GLY A 419 -18.80 14.96 14.77
CA GLY A 419 -18.65 13.56 15.10
C GLY A 419 -17.17 13.16 15.22
N TRP A 420 -16.76 12.10 14.51
CA TRP A 420 -15.40 11.60 14.52
C TRP A 420 -14.33 12.61 14.04
N ARG A 421 -14.71 13.64 13.30
CA ARG A 421 -13.79 14.67 12.78
C ARG A 421 -13.12 15.46 13.90
N ASP A 422 -13.80 15.62 15.06
CA ASP A 422 -13.23 16.28 16.25
C ASP A 422 -11.96 15.61 16.74
N VAL A 423 -11.83 14.28 16.57
CA VAL A 423 -10.62 13.53 16.97
C VAL A 423 -9.40 13.99 16.20
N PHE A 424 -9.55 14.36 14.93
CA PHE A 424 -8.44 14.80 14.07
C PHE A 424 -8.18 16.31 14.19
N ALA A 425 -9.20 17.10 14.55
CA ALA A 425 -9.05 18.53 14.78
C ALA A 425 -8.35 18.84 16.12
N TRP A 426 -8.45 17.95 17.12
CA TRP A 426 -7.90 18.15 18.45
C TRP A 426 -6.37 18.28 18.45
N GLY A 427 -5.87 19.34 19.12
CA GLY A 427 -4.42 19.58 19.28
C GLY A 427 -3.71 20.13 18.05
N HIS A 428 -4.40 20.33 16.93
CA HIS A 428 -3.90 21.08 15.79
C HIS A 428 -4.44 22.51 15.88
N ALA A 429 -3.58 23.47 16.25
CA ALA A 429 -3.90 24.88 16.00
C ALA A 429 -4.18 25.03 14.50
N ALA A 430 -5.20 25.82 14.14
CA ALA A 430 -5.82 25.93 12.82
C ALA A 430 -4.90 26.39 11.65
N LYS A 431 -3.61 26.02 11.65
CA LYS A 431 -2.62 26.37 10.61
C LYS A 431 -1.59 25.27 10.43
N GLU A 432 -1.97 24.16 9.84
CA GLU A 432 -1.09 23.43 8.94
C GLU A 432 -1.91 23.04 7.73
N SER A 433 -2.02 23.97 6.79
CA SER A 433 -2.44 23.69 5.44
C SER A 433 -1.41 22.74 4.84
N SER A 434 -1.67 21.44 4.91
CA SER A 434 -0.98 20.50 4.05
C SER A 434 -1.28 20.91 2.61
N ASN A 435 -0.23 21.20 1.84
CA ASN A 435 -0.29 21.55 0.41
C ASN A 435 -0.67 20.33 -0.47
N ASP A 436 -1.58 19.49 -0.02
CA ASP A 436 -2.09 18.38 -0.81
C ASP A 436 -3.41 18.79 -1.47
N GLU A 437 -3.29 19.35 -2.68
CA GLU A 437 -4.43 19.80 -3.48
C GLU A 437 -5.39 18.67 -3.92
N GLU A 438 -4.99 17.40 -3.79
CA GLU A 438 -5.79 16.26 -4.28
C GLU A 438 -6.94 15.81 -3.36
N GLY A 439 -6.89 16.10 -2.06
CA GLY A 439 -7.93 15.70 -1.10
C GLY A 439 -8.83 16.82 -0.60
N LYS A 440 -8.49 18.08 -0.87
CA LYS A 440 -9.14 19.23 -0.22
C LYS A 440 -10.41 19.75 -0.91
N LYS A 441 -10.64 19.45 -2.19
CA LYS A 441 -11.79 20.07 -2.91
C LYS A 441 -13.17 19.49 -2.57
N GLU A 442 -13.24 18.25 -2.05
CA GLU A 442 -14.52 17.64 -1.69
C GLU A 442 -14.93 17.83 -0.22
N ASP A 443 -13.99 18.20 0.65
CA ASP A 443 -14.20 18.32 2.10
C ASP A 443 -14.32 19.76 2.62
N GLU A 444 -14.14 20.77 1.77
CA GLU A 444 -14.33 22.15 2.17
C GLU A 444 -15.82 22.46 2.40
N GLU A 445 -16.11 22.96 3.58
CA GLU A 445 -17.45 23.45 3.92
C GLU A 445 -17.78 24.65 3.04
N LYS A 446 -18.78 24.50 2.16
CA LYS A 446 -19.30 25.56 1.30
C LYS A 446 -20.76 25.77 1.63
N VAL A 447 -21.04 26.72 2.48
CA VAL A 447 -22.42 27.08 2.81
C VAL A 447 -22.97 27.98 1.71
N LEU A 448 -24.09 27.55 1.10
CA LEU A 448 -24.80 28.39 0.14
C LEU A 448 -25.78 29.32 0.84
N PRO A 449 -26.03 30.54 0.29
CA PRO A 449 -27.14 31.37 0.74
C PRO A 449 -28.48 30.62 0.63
N ASN A 450 -29.47 31.08 1.40
CA ASN A 450 -30.82 30.56 1.30
C ASN A 450 -31.45 31.01 -0.03
N PHE A 451 -31.66 30.06 -0.94
CA PHE A 451 -32.35 30.26 -2.20
C PHE A 451 -33.80 29.79 -2.09
N THR A 452 -34.69 30.49 -2.81
CA THR A 452 -36.10 30.09 -2.95
C THR A 452 -36.42 29.76 -4.41
N LYS A 453 -37.21 28.71 -4.61
CA LYS A 453 -37.67 28.34 -5.96
C LYS A 453 -38.49 29.48 -6.55
N GLY A 454 -38.19 29.86 -7.81
CA GLY A 454 -38.85 30.91 -8.53
C GLY A 454 -38.25 32.31 -8.31
N GLU A 455 -37.25 32.46 -7.43
CA GLU A 455 -36.55 33.75 -7.33
C GLU A 455 -35.79 34.07 -8.59
N ARG A 456 -35.81 35.35 -8.99
CA ARG A 456 -35.16 35.84 -10.20
C ARG A 456 -34.36 37.10 -9.91
N GLY A 457 -33.36 37.34 -10.72
CA GLY A 457 -32.58 38.57 -10.64
C GLY A 457 -31.36 38.59 -11.52
N PRO A 458 -30.66 39.73 -11.53
CA PRO A 458 -29.46 39.90 -12.34
C PRO A 458 -28.35 38.97 -11.90
N HIS A 459 -27.61 38.49 -12.85
CA HIS A 459 -26.46 37.62 -12.62
C HIS A 459 -25.25 38.07 -13.43
N THR A 460 -24.08 37.53 -13.12
CA THR A 460 -22.84 37.84 -13.85
C THR A 460 -22.31 36.58 -14.52
N PRO A 461 -22.58 36.34 -15.80
CA PRO A 461 -22.02 35.21 -16.51
C PRO A 461 -20.53 35.37 -16.74
N SER A 462 -19.82 34.27 -16.76
CA SER A 462 -18.39 34.20 -17.02
C SER A 462 -18.06 33.02 -17.92
N LEU A 463 -17.20 33.29 -18.91
CA LEU A 463 -16.64 32.28 -19.79
C LEU A 463 -15.16 32.11 -19.43
N THR A 464 -14.79 30.90 -19.03
CA THR A 464 -13.41 30.59 -18.60
C THR A 464 -12.82 29.55 -19.54
N GLU A 465 -11.73 29.92 -20.21
CA GLU A 465 -10.86 28.98 -20.93
C GLU A 465 -10.09 28.10 -19.96
N LYS A 466 -10.03 26.82 -20.23
CA LYS A 466 -9.26 25.81 -19.47
C LYS A 466 -8.58 24.85 -20.42
N TRP A 467 -7.52 24.25 -19.92
CA TRP A 467 -6.78 23.21 -20.63
C TRP A 467 -6.79 21.94 -19.82
N THR A 468 -6.88 20.81 -20.51
CA THR A 468 -6.70 19.50 -19.86
C THR A 468 -5.30 19.41 -19.28
N GLN A 469 -5.18 18.73 -18.16
CA GLN A 469 -3.90 18.55 -17.49
C GLN A 469 -3.47 17.08 -17.57
N PRO A 470 -2.17 16.80 -17.75
CA PRO A 470 -1.67 15.44 -17.68
C PRO A 470 -1.91 14.85 -16.29
N PRO A 471 -1.94 13.52 -16.16
CA PRO A 471 -1.97 12.89 -14.85
C PRO A 471 -0.71 13.26 -14.07
N LYS A 472 -0.82 13.33 -12.73
CA LYS A 472 0.33 13.63 -11.88
C LYS A 472 1.31 12.45 -11.82
N PRO A 473 2.62 12.71 -11.71
CA PRO A 473 3.59 11.66 -11.40
C PRO A 473 3.23 10.92 -10.11
N TYR A 474 3.63 9.66 -10.00
CA TYR A 474 3.42 8.93 -8.75
C TYR A 474 4.21 9.54 -7.59
N THR A 475 3.58 9.58 -6.42
CA THR A 475 4.26 9.66 -5.12
C THR A 475 4.34 8.24 -4.54
N GLU A 476 5.11 8.00 -3.48
CA GLU A 476 5.09 6.67 -2.84
C GLU A 476 3.68 6.31 -2.35
N ALA A 477 2.93 7.28 -1.83
CA ALA A 477 1.54 7.08 -1.42
C ALA A 477 0.64 6.64 -2.58
N SER A 478 0.70 7.34 -3.72
CA SER A 478 -0.14 7.00 -4.88
C SER A 478 0.33 5.73 -5.58
N LEU A 479 1.64 5.42 -5.55
CA LEU A 479 2.18 4.16 -6.07
C LEU A 479 1.73 2.96 -5.22
N LEU A 480 1.80 3.06 -3.89
CA LEU A 480 1.29 2.02 -2.99
C LEU A 480 -0.19 1.73 -3.22
N ARG A 481 -0.99 2.79 -3.42
CA ARG A 481 -2.42 2.63 -3.77
C ARG A 481 -2.60 2.01 -5.15
N ALA A 482 -1.80 2.40 -6.12
CA ALA A 482 -1.85 1.80 -7.46
C ALA A 482 -1.48 0.30 -7.42
N MET A 483 -0.46 -0.09 -6.65
CA MET A 483 -0.11 -1.50 -6.42
C MET A 483 -1.26 -2.27 -5.75
N GLU A 484 -1.88 -1.68 -4.72
CA GLU A 484 -3.02 -2.28 -4.00
C GLU A 484 -4.25 -2.47 -4.90
N THR A 485 -4.51 -1.52 -5.79
CA THR A 485 -5.68 -1.54 -6.68
C THR A 485 -5.37 -1.98 -8.10
N ALA A 486 -4.21 -2.59 -8.33
CA ALA A 486 -3.77 -3.00 -9.66
C ALA A 486 -4.75 -3.94 -10.38
N GLY A 487 -5.52 -4.73 -9.65
CA GLY A 487 -6.57 -5.57 -10.21
C GLY A 487 -7.65 -4.79 -10.97
N LYS A 488 -7.88 -3.51 -10.65
CA LYS A 488 -8.88 -2.68 -11.37
C LYS A 488 -8.53 -2.41 -12.83
N THR A 489 -7.25 -2.53 -13.19
CA THR A 489 -6.77 -2.35 -14.58
C THR A 489 -6.77 -3.63 -15.39
N VAL A 490 -7.09 -4.77 -14.78
CA VAL A 490 -7.17 -6.07 -15.44
C VAL A 490 -8.56 -6.27 -16.03
N ASN A 491 -8.62 -6.64 -17.31
CA ASN A 491 -9.88 -6.80 -18.05
C ASN A 491 -10.61 -8.11 -17.71
N ASP A 492 -9.89 -9.12 -17.29
CA ASP A 492 -10.44 -10.43 -16.90
C ASP A 492 -11.03 -10.35 -15.49
N ASP A 493 -12.31 -10.71 -15.34
CA ASP A 493 -13.05 -10.60 -14.09
C ASP A 493 -12.53 -11.57 -13.01
N GLU A 494 -12.10 -12.79 -13.40
CA GLU A 494 -11.58 -13.78 -12.45
C GLU A 494 -10.20 -13.38 -11.93
N LEU A 495 -9.33 -12.86 -12.81
CA LEU A 495 -8.03 -12.33 -12.41
C LEU A 495 -8.16 -11.05 -11.58
N ARG A 496 -9.16 -10.23 -11.92
CA ARG A 496 -9.51 -9.05 -11.12
C ARG A 496 -9.92 -9.42 -9.70
N ASP A 497 -10.74 -10.45 -9.55
CA ASP A 497 -11.16 -10.97 -8.24
C ASP A 497 -10.00 -11.60 -7.47
N ALA A 498 -9.10 -12.31 -8.14
CA ALA A 498 -7.88 -12.85 -7.53
C ALA A 498 -6.95 -11.75 -6.99
N LEU A 499 -6.89 -10.59 -7.67
CA LEU A 499 -6.09 -9.43 -7.25
C LEU A 499 -6.82 -8.46 -6.29
N LYS A 500 -8.11 -8.66 -6.06
CA LYS A 500 -8.95 -7.73 -5.29
C LYS A 500 -8.51 -7.58 -3.84
N GLU A 501 -7.99 -8.65 -3.25
CA GLU A 501 -7.57 -8.65 -1.85
C GLU A 501 -6.19 -8.04 -1.67
N ASN A 502 -5.24 -8.36 -2.53
CA ASN A 502 -3.83 -8.04 -2.33
C ASN A 502 -3.19 -7.15 -3.40
N GLY A 503 -3.83 -6.95 -4.55
CA GLY A 503 -3.22 -6.25 -5.69
C GLY A 503 -1.94 -6.95 -6.15
N ILE A 504 -0.91 -6.15 -6.52
CA ILE A 504 0.44 -6.65 -6.79
C ILE A 504 1.36 -6.47 -5.58
N GLY A 505 1.95 -7.56 -5.15
CA GLY A 505 2.78 -7.61 -3.94
C GLY A 505 1.96 -7.55 -2.65
N ARG A 506 2.41 -8.30 -1.65
CA ARG A 506 1.81 -8.24 -0.31
C ARG A 506 2.18 -6.93 0.39
N PRO A 507 1.34 -6.39 1.27
CA PRO A 507 1.65 -5.15 2.02
C PRO A 507 3.04 -5.17 2.66
N SER A 508 3.45 -6.31 3.23
CA SER A 508 4.76 -6.49 3.87
C SER A 508 5.96 -6.38 2.92
N THR A 509 5.79 -6.58 1.61
CA THR A 509 6.87 -6.62 0.62
C THR A 509 6.94 -5.39 -0.27
N ARG A 510 5.86 -4.61 -0.40
CA ARG A 510 5.80 -3.44 -1.30
C ARG A 510 6.90 -2.42 -1.04
N ALA A 511 7.16 -2.11 0.23
CA ALA A 511 8.22 -1.18 0.61
C ALA A 511 9.60 -1.64 0.10
N ALA A 512 9.95 -2.90 0.32
CA ALA A 512 11.23 -3.48 -0.13
C ALA A 512 11.34 -3.50 -1.67
N ILE A 513 10.23 -3.71 -2.38
CA ILE A 513 10.19 -3.66 -3.85
C ILE A 513 10.48 -2.24 -4.34
N ILE A 514 9.81 -1.22 -3.80
CA ILE A 514 10.04 0.18 -4.15
C ILE A 514 11.49 0.57 -3.86
N GLU A 515 12.02 0.22 -2.69
CA GLU A 515 13.42 0.45 -2.34
C GLU A 515 14.39 -0.26 -3.29
N THR A 516 14.05 -1.47 -3.76
CA THR A 516 14.87 -2.17 -4.74
C THR A 516 14.91 -1.41 -6.07
N LEU A 517 13.80 -0.84 -6.53
CA LEU A 517 13.78 -0.01 -7.74
C LEU A 517 14.68 1.22 -7.60
N PHE A 518 14.70 1.88 -6.43
CA PHE A 518 15.65 2.97 -6.14
C PHE A 518 17.08 2.49 -6.12
N LYS A 519 17.40 1.42 -5.38
CA LYS A 519 18.76 0.84 -5.27
C LYS A 519 19.33 0.37 -6.60
N ARG A 520 18.46 -0.08 -7.52
CA ARG A 520 18.84 -0.45 -8.89
C ARG A 520 18.92 0.73 -9.85
N ASN A 521 18.62 1.93 -9.37
CA ASN A 521 18.58 3.15 -10.17
C ASN A 521 17.61 3.08 -11.37
N TYR A 522 16.51 2.32 -11.23
CA TYR A 522 15.42 2.29 -12.21
C TYR A 522 14.48 3.46 -12.06
N ILE A 523 14.37 3.98 -10.85
CA ILE A 523 13.56 5.14 -10.49
C ILE A 523 14.36 6.11 -9.64
N ARG A 524 13.95 7.36 -9.68
CA ARG A 524 14.50 8.45 -8.86
C ARG A 524 13.39 9.27 -8.24
N LYS A 525 13.69 9.94 -7.14
CA LYS A 525 12.75 10.81 -6.43
C LYS A 525 13.13 12.26 -6.64
N GLU A 526 12.17 13.08 -7.03
CA GLU A 526 12.29 14.53 -7.07
C GLU A 526 11.23 15.13 -6.15
N ARG A 527 11.67 15.68 -5.01
CA ARG A 527 10.76 16.09 -3.92
C ARG A 527 9.89 14.93 -3.46
N LYS A 528 8.57 14.98 -3.73
CA LYS A 528 7.61 13.89 -3.40
C LYS A 528 7.34 12.97 -4.60
N SER A 529 7.68 13.38 -5.81
CA SER A 529 7.36 12.67 -7.05
C SER A 529 8.41 11.62 -7.41
N ILE A 530 7.95 10.52 -7.96
CA ILE A 530 8.78 9.40 -8.45
C ILE A 530 8.79 9.44 -9.97
N PHE A 531 9.98 9.33 -10.55
CA PHE A 531 10.21 9.29 -11.98
C PHE A 531 11.05 8.08 -12.35
N ALA A 532 10.79 7.50 -13.52
CA ALA A 532 11.68 6.51 -14.10
C ALA A 532 12.97 7.17 -14.58
N THR A 533 14.09 6.45 -14.45
CA THR A 533 15.35 6.81 -15.08
C THR A 533 15.40 6.23 -16.50
N GLU A 534 16.36 6.64 -17.30
CA GLU A 534 16.62 6.03 -18.62
C GLU A 534 16.83 4.51 -18.49
N THR A 535 17.56 4.07 -17.46
CA THR A 535 17.72 2.63 -17.17
C THR A 535 16.38 1.93 -16.97
N GLY A 536 15.46 2.55 -16.23
CA GLY A 536 14.12 2.00 -15.98
C GLY A 536 13.25 1.96 -17.24
N ILE A 537 13.29 3.03 -18.05
CA ILE A 537 12.54 3.13 -19.31
C ILE A 537 13.04 2.09 -20.31
N ASP A 538 14.35 2.00 -20.50
CA ASP A 538 14.98 1.04 -21.42
C ASP A 538 14.70 -0.38 -20.98
N LEU A 539 14.77 -0.68 -19.66
CA LEU A 539 14.48 -2.01 -19.14
C LEU A 539 13.05 -2.46 -19.48
N ILE A 540 12.05 -1.60 -19.27
CA ILE A 540 10.67 -1.92 -19.65
C ILE A 540 10.53 -2.04 -21.17
N GLY A 541 11.24 -1.21 -21.94
CA GLY A 541 11.19 -1.20 -23.40
C GLY A 541 11.80 -2.45 -24.06
N ILE A 542 12.73 -3.17 -23.38
CA ILE A 542 13.34 -4.41 -23.92
C ILE A 542 12.56 -5.66 -23.54
N ILE A 543 11.63 -5.59 -22.59
CA ILE A 543 10.79 -6.74 -22.21
C ILE A 543 9.68 -6.89 -23.25
N HIS A 544 9.75 -7.96 -24.06
CA HIS A 544 8.74 -8.27 -25.07
C HIS A 544 7.51 -8.96 -24.48
N GLU A 545 7.69 -9.77 -23.44
CA GLU A 545 6.61 -10.49 -22.77
C GLU A 545 5.75 -9.53 -21.94
N GLU A 546 4.56 -9.18 -22.46
CA GLU A 546 3.65 -8.22 -21.82
C GLU A 546 3.19 -8.69 -20.44
N LEU A 547 3.03 -10.00 -20.22
CA LEU A 547 2.66 -10.55 -18.92
C LEU A 547 3.64 -10.18 -17.81
N LEU A 548 4.94 -10.06 -18.13
CA LEU A 548 5.95 -9.65 -17.15
C LEU A 548 5.82 -8.18 -16.73
N LYS A 549 5.16 -7.36 -17.54
CA LYS A 549 4.96 -5.92 -17.31
C LYS A 549 3.59 -5.60 -16.71
N SER A 550 2.69 -6.56 -16.67
CA SER A 550 1.31 -6.40 -16.23
C SER A 550 1.04 -7.02 -14.86
N ALA A 551 -0.06 -6.62 -14.24
CA ALA A 551 -0.57 -7.26 -13.02
C ALA A 551 -1.17 -8.66 -13.29
N GLU A 552 -1.46 -9.00 -14.55
CA GLU A 552 -2.17 -10.23 -14.94
C GLU A 552 -1.40 -11.49 -14.56
N LEU A 553 -0.07 -11.52 -14.75
CA LEU A 553 0.75 -12.64 -14.33
C LEU A 553 0.61 -12.91 -12.82
N THR A 554 0.62 -11.84 -12.02
CA THR A 554 0.40 -11.98 -10.58
C THR A 554 -1.00 -12.52 -10.29
N GLY A 555 -2.02 -12.02 -10.98
CA GLY A 555 -3.40 -12.51 -10.86
C GLY A 555 -3.54 -13.99 -11.20
N GLN A 556 -2.95 -14.44 -12.31
CA GLN A 556 -2.93 -15.84 -12.71
C GLN A 556 -2.30 -16.74 -11.65
N TRP A 557 -1.15 -16.31 -11.09
CA TRP A 557 -0.49 -17.09 -10.04
C TRP A 557 -1.30 -17.13 -8.76
N GLU A 558 -1.81 -15.99 -8.28
CA GLU A 558 -2.60 -15.92 -7.05
C GLU A 558 -3.88 -16.75 -7.16
N LYS A 559 -4.53 -16.77 -8.34
CA LYS A 559 -5.66 -17.66 -8.62
C LYS A 559 -5.27 -19.13 -8.46
N LYS A 560 -4.24 -19.59 -9.17
CA LYS A 560 -3.78 -20.99 -9.12
C LYS A 560 -3.27 -21.39 -7.73
N LEU A 561 -2.57 -20.50 -7.03
CA LEU A 561 -2.11 -20.77 -5.66
C LEU A 561 -3.29 -20.95 -4.69
N ARG A 562 -4.35 -20.18 -4.86
CA ARG A 562 -5.60 -20.34 -4.10
C ARG A 562 -6.30 -21.66 -4.44
N GLU A 563 -6.33 -22.05 -5.71
CA GLU A 563 -6.86 -23.33 -6.16
C GLU A 563 -6.06 -24.53 -5.60
N ILE A 564 -4.70 -24.41 -5.49
CA ILE A 564 -3.85 -25.41 -4.82
C ILE A 564 -4.23 -25.51 -3.33
N GLU A 565 -4.38 -24.38 -2.64
CA GLU A 565 -4.79 -24.34 -1.23
C GLU A 565 -6.11 -25.09 -0.99
N HIS A 566 -7.05 -24.98 -1.93
CA HIS A 566 -8.36 -25.62 -1.86
C HIS A 566 -8.43 -27.01 -2.54
N HIS A 567 -7.30 -27.62 -2.89
CA HIS A 567 -7.19 -28.93 -3.58
C HIS A 567 -7.88 -28.96 -4.96
N GLN A 568 -8.00 -27.81 -5.63
CA GLN A 568 -8.64 -27.68 -6.95
C GLN A 568 -7.62 -27.63 -8.10
N TYR A 569 -6.33 -27.47 -7.80
CA TYR A 569 -5.24 -27.45 -8.76
C TYR A 569 -4.03 -28.21 -8.24
N ASP A 570 -3.30 -28.87 -9.15
CA ASP A 570 -2.12 -29.67 -8.79
C ASP A 570 -0.85 -28.80 -8.69
N ALA A 571 -0.17 -28.88 -7.55
CA ALA A 571 1.05 -28.11 -7.27
C ALA A 571 2.21 -28.44 -8.25
N LYS A 572 2.34 -29.72 -8.69
CA LYS A 572 3.38 -30.14 -9.61
C LYS A 572 3.09 -29.61 -11.02
N GLN A 573 1.81 -29.61 -11.42
CA GLN A 573 1.38 -29.03 -12.69
C GLN A 573 1.73 -27.54 -12.72
N PHE A 574 1.42 -26.77 -11.67
CA PHE A 574 1.77 -25.37 -11.55
C PHE A 574 3.28 -25.11 -11.76
N VAL A 575 4.13 -25.87 -11.06
CA VAL A 575 5.60 -25.75 -11.19
C VAL A 575 6.06 -26.10 -12.60
N ASN A 576 5.46 -27.09 -13.27
CA ASN A 576 5.82 -27.46 -14.65
C ASN A 576 5.44 -26.35 -15.64
N GLU A 577 4.29 -25.74 -15.50
CA GLU A 577 3.88 -24.58 -16.32
C GLU A 577 4.84 -23.39 -16.14
N LEU A 578 5.28 -23.13 -14.91
CA LEU A 578 6.30 -22.11 -14.65
C LEU A 578 7.63 -22.42 -15.33
N LYS A 579 8.07 -23.68 -15.32
CA LYS A 579 9.28 -24.10 -16.03
C LYS A 579 9.14 -23.89 -17.54
N GLN A 580 7.98 -24.20 -18.12
CA GLN A 580 7.70 -23.96 -19.53
C GLN A 580 7.72 -22.47 -19.86
N MET A 581 7.08 -21.63 -19.06
CA MET A 581 7.09 -20.17 -19.22
C MET A 581 8.52 -19.62 -19.19
N VAL A 582 9.33 -20.02 -18.21
CA VAL A 582 10.72 -19.59 -18.11
C VAL A 582 11.55 -20.05 -19.30
N TRP A 583 11.32 -21.29 -19.77
CA TRP A 583 11.98 -21.82 -20.97
C TRP A 583 11.63 -20.97 -22.20
N GLN A 584 10.37 -20.63 -22.40
CA GLN A 584 9.92 -19.78 -23.52
C GLN A 584 10.58 -18.40 -23.47
N ILE A 585 10.56 -17.73 -22.32
CA ILE A 585 11.23 -16.43 -22.14
C ILE A 585 12.72 -16.51 -22.50
N VAL A 586 13.40 -17.60 -22.08
CA VAL A 586 14.82 -17.80 -22.41
C VAL A 586 15.02 -17.95 -23.90
N GLN A 587 14.18 -18.71 -24.63
CA GLN A 587 14.31 -18.88 -26.09
C GLN A 587 14.06 -17.57 -26.84
N GLU A 588 13.02 -16.84 -26.49
CA GLU A 588 12.67 -15.54 -27.09
C GLU A 588 13.81 -14.52 -26.94
N VAL A 589 14.29 -14.31 -25.72
CA VAL A 589 15.36 -13.35 -25.48
C VAL A 589 16.69 -13.80 -26.13
N ARG A 590 16.97 -15.08 -26.19
CA ARG A 590 18.16 -15.59 -26.92
C ARG A 590 18.09 -15.30 -28.41
N SER A 591 16.90 -15.45 -29.01
CA SER A 591 16.67 -15.22 -30.43
C SER A 591 16.67 -13.75 -30.84
N ASP A 592 16.58 -12.83 -29.89
CA ASP A 592 16.63 -11.40 -30.17
C ASP A 592 17.97 -10.97 -30.76
N THR A 593 17.94 -10.45 -31.98
CA THR A 593 19.11 -9.96 -32.73
C THR A 593 19.23 -8.43 -32.73
N SER A 594 18.40 -7.72 -31.98
CA SER A 594 18.28 -6.27 -32.03
C SER A 594 19.51 -5.49 -31.56
N ASN A 595 20.47 -6.12 -30.91
CA ASN A 595 21.67 -5.49 -30.31
C ASN A 595 21.34 -4.31 -29.34
N ARG A 596 20.10 -4.24 -28.84
CA ARG A 596 19.68 -3.21 -27.86
C ARG A 596 20.48 -3.33 -26.57
N ARG A 597 20.68 -2.22 -25.90
CA ARG A 597 21.34 -2.14 -24.59
C ARG A 597 20.54 -1.23 -23.67
N VAL A 598 20.49 -1.60 -22.40
CA VAL A 598 19.87 -0.78 -21.36
C VAL A 598 20.88 0.23 -20.83
N THR A 599 20.56 1.50 -20.94
CA THR A 599 21.40 2.61 -20.50
C THR A 599 21.79 2.46 -19.03
N ALA A 600 23.08 2.60 -18.74
CA ALA A 600 23.59 2.60 -17.38
C ALA A 600 23.72 4.04 -16.88
N VAL A 601 22.74 4.52 -16.15
CA VAL A 601 22.81 5.84 -15.50
C VAL A 601 23.69 5.73 -14.25
N PRO A 602 24.73 6.58 -14.08
CA PRO A 602 25.53 6.57 -12.87
C PRO A 602 24.67 6.82 -11.63
N MET A 603 24.89 6.04 -10.58
CA MET A 603 24.25 6.34 -9.29
C MET A 603 24.76 7.71 -8.79
N PRO A 604 23.87 8.57 -8.26
CA PRO A 604 24.32 9.76 -7.55
C PRO A 604 25.31 9.34 -6.45
N GLU A 605 26.47 9.99 -6.39
CA GLU A 605 27.39 9.73 -5.28
C GLU A 605 26.66 9.96 -3.95
N ALA A 606 26.68 8.95 -3.08
CA ALA A 606 26.18 9.12 -1.72
C ALA A 606 26.85 10.34 -1.10
N PRO A 607 26.12 11.25 -0.45
CA PRO A 607 26.72 12.41 0.21
C PRO A 607 27.81 11.91 1.15
N LYS A 608 29.07 12.28 0.87
CA LYS A 608 30.22 11.92 1.69
C LYS A 608 29.89 12.31 3.13
N ALA A 609 29.80 11.34 4.02
CA ALA A 609 29.61 11.59 5.43
C ALA A 609 30.66 12.63 5.87
N LYS A 610 30.20 13.80 6.33
CA LYS A 610 31.07 14.81 6.92
C LYS A 610 31.76 14.15 8.11
N THR A 611 32.99 13.71 7.93
CA THR A 611 33.87 13.29 9.02
C THR A 611 33.92 14.45 9.98
N LYS A 612 33.31 14.31 11.15
CA LYS A 612 33.55 15.22 12.26
C LYS A 612 35.05 15.16 12.58
N ARG A 613 35.77 16.19 12.20
CA ARG A 613 37.12 16.45 12.73
C ARG A 613 36.97 16.61 14.24
N THR A 614 37.24 15.58 14.99
CA THR A 614 37.54 15.70 16.41
C THR A 614 38.88 16.44 16.53
N LYS A 615 38.84 17.70 16.94
CA LYS A 615 40.00 18.39 17.47
C LYS A 615 40.39 17.67 18.77
N SER A 616 41.45 16.90 18.73
CA SER A 616 42.17 16.49 19.94
C SER A 616 42.95 17.70 20.45
N GLU A 617 42.46 18.36 21.47
CA GLU A 617 43.30 19.23 22.31
C GLU A 617 44.21 18.34 23.15
N ALA A 618 45.48 18.34 22.82
CA ALA A 618 46.51 17.73 23.63
C ALA A 618 46.70 18.59 24.91
N VAL A 619 46.16 18.13 26.01
CA VAL A 619 46.53 18.65 27.34
C VAL A 619 47.83 17.99 27.75
N LYS A 620 48.92 18.79 27.80
CA LYS A 620 50.15 18.42 28.47
C LYS A 620 49.89 18.32 29.96
N VAL A 621 49.94 17.12 30.51
CA VAL A 621 50.04 16.91 31.97
C VAL A 621 51.50 16.55 32.28
N GLY A 622 52.08 17.35 33.15
CA GLY A 622 53.45 17.21 33.61
C GLY A 622 53.64 15.97 34.49
N SER A 623 54.82 15.42 34.38
CA SER A 623 55.36 14.36 35.18
C SER A 623 55.43 14.71 36.67
N ILE A 624 54.85 13.91 37.54
CA ILE A 624 55.22 13.79 38.93
C ILE A 624 55.53 12.33 39.21
N ASN A 625 56.83 12.05 39.50
CA ASN A 625 57.29 10.81 40.11
C ASN A 625 56.78 10.68 41.54
N SER A 626 56.22 9.53 41.88
CA SER A 626 56.41 8.99 43.24
C SER A 626 56.31 7.46 43.21
N THR A 627 57.43 6.87 43.54
CA THR A 627 57.65 5.50 44.04
C THR A 627 56.73 5.20 45.21
N TYR A 628 56.15 4.00 45.28
CA TYR A 628 56.11 3.17 46.47
C TYR A 628 55.73 1.70 46.11
N GLU A 629 56.56 0.85 46.51
CA GLU A 629 56.77 -0.50 46.83
C GLU A 629 55.57 -1.38 47.11
N ASP A 630 55.79 -2.62 46.74
CA ASP A 630 55.25 -3.93 47.17
C ASP A 630 54.53 -4.00 48.51
N ASN A 631 53.42 -4.79 48.52
CA ASN A 631 53.36 -5.94 49.44
C ASN A 631 52.17 -6.87 49.13
N GLU A 632 52.51 -8.14 49.13
CA GLU A 632 51.66 -9.33 49.15
C GLU A 632 50.58 -9.32 50.25
N LYS A 633 49.40 -9.76 49.93
CA LYS A 633 48.77 -10.97 50.49
C LYS A 633 47.48 -11.31 49.75
#